data_80a977485b1bf76b1fb42eeacc9e12c7
#
_entry.id   80a977485b1bf76b1fb42eeacc9e12c7
#
_cell.length_a   1.000
_cell.length_b   1.000
_cell.length_c   1.000
_cell.angle_alpha   90.00
_cell.angle_beta   90.00
_cell.angle_gamma   90.00
#
_symmetry.space_group_name_H-M   'P 1'
#
loop_
_entity.id
_entity.type
_entity.pdbx_description
1 polymer ?
#
loop_
_entity_poly.entity_id
_entity_poly.type
_entity_poly.pdbx_seq_one_letter_code
_entity_poly.pdbx_strand_id
1 'polypeptide(L)'
;MLDENGKVKNGEWSFPQLNFDNPELREYLIENMLYFVREFQADGYRLDVAVPKMPLDFFEEAHRRLDAFRPGIIMISEGGTPDSQLAGFDAEYGGPGYIIRDIFLGKRTIPVLKEYYQKVNATYPAHASLVNFAENHDIAHDTGDNRLEKQLGADAMDAVFTTLYLTRGIPMLYNGEEAADTCRHSIYANRFHGKLYTIGWENSFTETGKRRFAHLQELSRIRHTVPAFHDDAEQEDRDSGELIVFLRKAAGRRWLVAVNPRNHELTETLRLNTDERIDLRKTLTRRGLKAASADGTVTLAPYGWLAVEL
;
A
#
# COMPACT_ATOMS: atom_id res chain seq x y z
N MET A 1 9.63 -3.33 -32.03
CA MET A 1 11.01 -3.62 -32.52
C MET A 1 10.99 -4.85 -33.41
N LEU A 2 11.89 -4.94 -34.36
CA LEU A 2 12.10 -6.15 -35.16
C LEU A 2 13.44 -6.79 -34.77
N ASP A 3 13.50 -8.12 -34.89
CA ASP A 3 14.76 -8.86 -34.77
C ASP A 3 15.62 -8.76 -36.05
N GLU A 4 16.78 -9.41 -36.06
CA GLU A 4 17.70 -9.45 -37.20
C GLU A 4 17.10 -10.06 -38.47
N ASN A 5 16.03 -10.84 -38.35
CA ASN A 5 15.30 -11.49 -39.45
C ASN A 5 14.05 -10.70 -39.86
N GLY A 6 13.82 -9.51 -39.32
CA GLY A 6 12.66 -8.67 -39.62
C GLY A 6 11.36 -9.15 -38.98
N LYS A 7 11.40 -10.06 -38.00
CA LYS A 7 10.23 -10.49 -37.23
C LYS A 7 10.03 -9.60 -36.01
N VAL A 8 8.79 -9.51 -35.55
CA VAL A 8 8.46 -8.78 -34.32
C VAL A 8 9.20 -9.40 -33.14
N LYS A 9 10.01 -8.59 -32.48
CA LYS A 9 10.70 -8.97 -31.25
C LYS A 9 9.70 -8.90 -30.09
N ASN A 10 9.49 -10.04 -29.44
CA ASN A 10 8.63 -10.12 -28.27
C ASN A 10 9.43 -10.00 -26.97
N GLY A 11 8.85 -9.32 -25.98
CA GLY A 11 9.33 -9.29 -24.62
C GLY A 11 8.71 -10.40 -23.76
N GLU A 12 8.64 -10.15 -22.48
CA GLU A 12 7.91 -11.03 -21.54
C GLU A 12 6.44 -11.15 -21.96
N TRP A 13 5.83 -12.28 -21.60
CA TRP A 13 4.45 -12.64 -21.93
C TRP A 13 4.10 -12.57 -23.42
N SER A 14 5.13 -12.65 -24.29
CA SER A 14 4.95 -12.62 -25.74
C SER A 14 4.33 -11.34 -26.33
N PHE A 15 4.35 -10.25 -25.60
CA PHE A 15 3.94 -8.95 -26.14
C PHE A 15 5.04 -8.32 -27.01
N PRO A 16 4.69 -7.64 -28.12
CA PRO A 16 5.65 -6.92 -28.94
C PRO A 16 6.41 -5.87 -28.13
N GLN A 17 7.73 -5.85 -28.27
CA GLN A 17 8.55 -4.79 -27.69
C GLN A 17 8.39 -3.48 -28.46
N LEU A 18 8.15 -2.40 -27.74
CA LEU A 18 8.13 -1.06 -28.27
C LEU A 18 9.56 -0.53 -28.43
N ASN A 19 9.79 0.27 -29.47
CA ASN A 19 11.08 0.91 -29.70
C ASN A 19 11.05 2.35 -29.17
N PHE A 20 11.43 2.54 -27.93
CA PHE A 20 11.50 3.87 -27.31
C PHE A 20 12.60 4.79 -27.85
N ASP A 21 13.51 4.29 -28.71
CA ASP A 21 14.45 5.14 -29.45
C ASP A 21 13.76 5.85 -30.64
N ASN A 22 12.55 5.40 -31.03
CA ASN A 22 11.77 6.04 -32.06
C ASN A 22 11.01 7.26 -31.49
N PRO A 23 11.33 8.49 -31.92
CA PRO A 23 10.67 9.70 -31.42
C PRO A 23 9.19 9.78 -31.79
N GLU A 24 8.77 9.22 -32.90
CA GLU A 24 7.34 9.21 -33.29
C GLU A 24 6.52 8.32 -32.37
N LEU A 25 7.08 7.19 -31.89
CA LEU A 25 6.42 6.36 -30.90
C LEU A 25 6.27 7.10 -29.57
N ARG A 26 7.32 7.76 -29.10
CA ARG A 26 7.30 8.55 -27.86
C ARG A 26 6.24 9.65 -27.94
N GLU A 27 6.23 10.38 -29.03
CA GLU A 27 5.23 11.42 -29.28
C GLU A 27 3.81 10.86 -29.27
N TYR A 28 3.58 9.76 -29.99
CA TYR A 28 2.27 9.09 -30.03
C TYR A 28 1.80 8.67 -28.63
N LEU A 29 2.69 8.10 -27.82
CA LEU A 29 2.32 7.65 -26.47
C LEU A 29 1.99 8.82 -25.54
N ILE A 30 2.77 9.91 -25.59
CA ILE A 30 2.51 11.11 -24.79
C ILE A 30 1.22 11.80 -25.23
N GLU A 31 0.99 11.95 -26.54
CA GLU A 31 -0.27 12.51 -27.05
C GLU A 31 -1.49 11.64 -26.69
N ASN A 32 -1.31 10.33 -26.66
CA ASN A 32 -2.36 9.43 -26.19
C ASN A 32 -2.68 9.68 -24.70
N MET A 33 -1.66 9.85 -23.86
CA MET A 33 -1.87 10.20 -22.45
C MET A 33 -2.55 11.57 -22.32
N LEU A 34 -2.09 12.59 -23.04
CA LEU A 34 -2.72 13.93 -23.07
C LEU A 34 -4.17 13.86 -23.52
N TYR A 35 -4.49 13.01 -24.49
CA TYR A 35 -5.85 12.78 -24.95
C TYR A 35 -6.79 12.36 -23.81
N PHE A 36 -6.40 11.38 -23.00
CA PHE A 36 -7.22 10.93 -21.86
C PHE A 36 -7.36 12.00 -20.76
N VAL A 37 -6.32 12.79 -20.53
CA VAL A 37 -6.42 13.93 -19.59
C VAL A 37 -7.38 14.98 -20.13
N ARG A 38 -7.31 15.31 -21.42
CA ARG A 38 -8.13 16.34 -22.05
C ARG A 38 -9.61 15.93 -22.16
N GLU A 39 -9.86 14.72 -22.69
CA GLU A 39 -11.22 14.28 -23.02
C GLU A 39 -11.96 13.67 -21.83
N PHE A 40 -11.25 13.00 -20.93
CA PHE A 40 -11.85 12.29 -19.81
C PHE A 40 -11.47 12.85 -18.44
N GLN A 41 -10.69 13.92 -18.40
CA GLN A 41 -10.25 14.60 -17.17
C GLN A 41 -9.52 13.64 -16.21
N ALA A 42 -8.73 12.72 -16.74
CA ALA A 42 -7.92 11.83 -15.92
C ALA A 42 -6.98 12.62 -15.01
N ASP A 43 -6.92 12.25 -13.73
CA ASP A 43 -6.08 12.90 -12.73
C ASP A 43 -4.66 12.34 -12.67
N GLY A 44 -4.40 11.25 -13.38
CA GLY A 44 -3.09 10.62 -13.41
C GLY A 44 -3.09 9.24 -14.06
N TYR A 45 -1.96 8.56 -13.93
CA TYR A 45 -1.72 7.26 -14.54
C TYR A 45 -1.03 6.30 -13.56
N ARG A 46 -1.44 5.06 -13.57
CA ARG A 46 -0.64 3.93 -13.09
C ARG A 46 -0.11 3.21 -14.33
N LEU A 47 1.20 3.09 -14.43
CA LEU A 47 1.87 2.51 -15.59
C LEU A 47 2.30 1.07 -15.29
N ASP A 48 1.76 0.16 -16.09
CA ASP A 48 1.97 -1.27 -15.98
C ASP A 48 3.41 -1.66 -16.30
N VAL A 49 4.06 -2.42 -15.41
CA VAL A 49 5.44 -2.91 -15.57
C VAL A 49 6.43 -1.83 -16.03
N ALA A 50 6.22 -0.58 -15.60
CA ALA A 50 6.99 0.55 -16.10
C ALA A 50 8.47 0.48 -15.71
N VAL A 51 8.77 0.06 -14.49
CA VAL A 51 10.13 0.04 -13.93
C VAL A 51 10.53 -1.40 -13.60
N PRO A 52 11.73 -1.86 -13.98
CA PRO A 52 12.80 -1.17 -14.70
C PRO A 52 12.75 -1.31 -16.24
N LYS A 53 11.62 -1.70 -16.81
CA LYS A 53 11.53 -2.16 -18.21
C LYS A 53 11.52 -1.05 -19.25
N MET A 54 11.04 0.13 -18.90
CA MET A 54 10.90 1.26 -19.82
C MET A 54 11.88 2.38 -19.48
N PRO A 55 12.30 3.21 -20.44
CA PRO A 55 13.28 4.25 -20.20
C PRO A 55 12.71 5.39 -19.35
N LEU A 56 13.43 5.76 -18.30
CA LEU A 56 12.99 6.77 -17.34
C LEU A 56 12.88 8.16 -17.96
N ASP A 57 13.75 8.52 -18.90
CA ASP A 57 13.70 9.79 -19.62
C ASP A 57 12.42 10.00 -20.43
N PHE A 58 11.80 8.92 -20.91
CA PHE A 58 10.47 8.98 -21.51
C PHE A 58 9.41 9.39 -20.49
N PHE A 59 9.45 8.82 -19.29
CA PHE A 59 8.46 9.15 -18.25
C PHE A 59 8.66 10.56 -17.69
N GLU A 60 9.90 11.00 -17.58
CA GLU A 60 10.21 12.38 -17.19
C GLU A 60 9.61 13.39 -18.18
N GLU A 61 9.79 13.17 -19.47
CA GLU A 61 9.20 14.02 -20.51
C GLU A 61 7.67 13.90 -20.53
N ALA A 62 7.11 12.70 -20.38
CA ALA A 62 5.68 12.50 -20.35
C ALA A 62 5.06 13.25 -19.14
N HIS A 63 5.61 13.09 -17.93
CA HIS A 63 5.12 13.78 -16.74
C HIS A 63 5.22 15.31 -16.92
N ARG A 64 6.35 15.81 -17.37
CA ARG A 64 6.53 17.24 -17.61
C ARG A 64 5.47 17.83 -18.56
N ARG A 65 5.11 17.13 -19.63
CA ARG A 65 4.08 17.57 -20.60
C ARG A 65 2.67 17.45 -20.03
N LEU A 66 2.39 16.40 -19.31
CA LEU A 66 1.11 16.18 -18.63
C LEU A 66 0.87 17.23 -17.55
N ASP A 67 1.88 17.51 -16.71
CA ASP A 67 1.79 18.52 -15.64
C ASP A 67 1.67 19.95 -16.22
N ALA A 68 2.34 20.23 -17.32
CA ALA A 68 2.16 21.51 -18.03
C ALA A 68 0.74 21.71 -18.55
N PHE A 69 0.03 20.65 -18.91
CA PHE A 69 -1.36 20.68 -19.33
C PHE A 69 -2.34 20.68 -18.13
N ARG A 70 -2.08 19.83 -17.14
CA ARG A 70 -2.88 19.68 -15.92
C ARG A 70 -1.95 19.65 -14.70
N PRO A 71 -1.69 20.78 -14.05
CA PRO A 71 -0.82 20.85 -12.89
C PRO A 71 -1.27 19.93 -11.75
N GLY A 72 -0.33 19.17 -11.19
CA GLY A 72 -0.58 18.22 -10.12
C GLY A 72 -1.08 16.85 -10.60
N ILE A 73 -0.86 16.51 -11.88
CA ILE A 73 -1.16 15.17 -12.39
C ILE A 73 -0.28 14.13 -11.71
N ILE A 74 -0.83 12.97 -11.41
CA ILE A 74 -0.16 11.93 -10.63
C ILE A 74 0.34 10.82 -11.54
N MET A 75 1.60 10.41 -11.38
CA MET A 75 2.21 9.29 -12.08
C MET A 75 2.65 8.21 -11.09
N ILE A 76 2.08 7.01 -11.23
CA ILE A 76 2.38 5.86 -10.36
C ILE A 76 3.03 4.76 -11.20
N SER A 77 4.21 4.30 -10.78
CA SER A 77 4.88 3.18 -11.45
C SER A 77 4.52 1.83 -10.81
N GLU A 78 4.29 0.81 -11.62
CA GLU A 78 4.41 -0.55 -11.14
C GLU A 78 5.88 -0.95 -11.15
N GLY A 79 6.36 -1.40 -9.96
CA GLY A 79 7.79 -1.49 -9.68
C GLY A 79 8.41 -0.12 -9.46
N GLY A 80 9.58 -0.09 -8.84
CA GLY A 80 10.25 1.14 -8.52
C GLY A 80 11.74 0.96 -8.25
N THR A 81 12.43 2.05 -8.45
CA THR A 81 13.82 2.25 -8.05
C THR A 81 13.94 3.67 -7.51
N PRO A 82 15.00 3.98 -6.74
CA PRO A 82 15.23 5.36 -6.32
C PRO A 82 15.20 6.36 -7.48
N ASP A 83 15.76 5.97 -8.64
CA ASP A 83 15.83 6.84 -9.83
C ASP A 83 14.46 7.09 -10.46
N SER A 84 13.52 6.15 -10.38
CA SER A 84 12.17 6.35 -10.92
C SER A 84 11.41 7.45 -10.19
N GLN A 85 11.63 7.60 -8.87
CA GLN A 85 11.05 8.66 -8.05
C GLN A 85 11.69 10.05 -8.32
N LEU A 86 12.82 10.09 -9.03
CA LEU A 86 13.45 11.31 -9.51
C LEU A 86 13.07 11.64 -10.95
N ALA A 87 12.66 10.63 -11.72
CA ALA A 87 12.45 10.69 -13.16
C ALA A 87 10.96 10.59 -13.56
N GLY A 88 10.09 11.35 -12.90
CA GLY A 88 8.72 11.56 -13.36
C GLY A 88 7.66 10.62 -12.78
N PHE A 89 7.97 9.92 -11.69
CA PHE A 89 6.95 9.21 -10.91
C PHE A 89 6.79 9.80 -9.51
N ASP A 90 5.54 10.00 -9.10
CA ASP A 90 5.20 10.51 -7.77
C ASP A 90 5.13 9.39 -6.72
N ALA A 91 4.81 8.19 -7.16
CA ALA A 91 4.69 7.04 -6.25
C ALA A 91 5.05 5.72 -6.95
N GLU A 92 5.51 4.77 -6.12
CA GLU A 92 5.75 3.37 -6.49
C GLU A 92 4.59 2.50 -6.00
N TYR A 93 4.07 1.65 -6.89
CA TYR A 93 3.01 0.69 -6.59
C TYR A 93 3.61 -0.65 -6.13
N GLY A 94 3.26 -1.07 -4.91
CA GLY A 94 3.73 -2.34 -4.34
C GLY A 94 4.20 -2.21 -2.90
N GLY A 95 5.26 -1.49 -2.68
CA GLY A 95 5.78 -1.11 -1.37
C GLY A 95 5.74 -2.17 -0.27
N PRO A 96 5.56 -1.75 0.99
CA PRO A 96 5.57 -2.65 2.15
C PRO A 96 4.30 -3.49 2.30
N GLY A 97 3.25 -3.23 1.50
CA GLY A 97 1.98 -3.95 1.61
C GLY A 97 2.13 -5.47 1.49
N TYR A 98 2.95 -5.94 0.56
CA TYR A 98 3.27 -7.37 0.45
C TYR A 98 3.99 -7.92 1.68
N ILE A 99 4.86 -7.14 2.30
CA ILE A 99 5.58 -7.55 3.52
C ILE A 99 4.60 -7.64 4.69
N ILE A 100 3.75 -6.63 4.87
CA ILE A 100 2.72 -6.60 5.91
C ILE A 100 1.79 -7.81 5.76
N ARG A 101 1.25 -8.04 4.56
CA ARG A 101 0.44 -9.21 4.23
C ARG A 101 1.13 -10.52 4.66
N ASP A 102 2.38 -10.69 4.25
CA ASP A 102 3.13 -11.92 4.50
C ASP A 102 3.45 -12.11 5.99
N ILE A 103 3.59 -11.02 6.77
CA ILE A 103 3.72 -11.08 8.23
C ILE A 103 2.44 -11.63 8.86
N PHE A 104 1.26 -11.15 8.46
CA PHE A 104 -0.01 -11.65 8.96
C PHE A 104 -0.28 -13.10 8.53
N LEU A 105 0.17 -13.50 7.35
CA LEU A 105 0.12 -14.89 6.88
C LEU A 105 1.17 -15.81 7.54
N GLY A 106 2.05 -15.26 8.39
CA GLY A 106 3.12 -16.03 9.02
C GLY A 106 4.26 -16.44 8.05
N LYS A 107 4.31 -15.86 6.86
CA LYS A 107 5.32 -16.16 5.82
C LYS A 107 6.60 -15.34 6.00
N ARG A 108 6.53 -14.21 6.72
CA ARG A 108 7.67 -13.33 7.02
C ARG A 108 7.70 -12.95 8.49
N THR A 109 8.88 -12.59 8.95
CA THR A 109 9.11 -12.07 10.30
C THR A 109 8.98 -10.54 10.32
N ILE A 110 8.69 -9.97 11.47
CA ILE A 110 8.48 -8.53 11.63
C ILE A 110 9.73 -7.68 11.30
N PRO A 111 10.97 -8.11 11.66
CA PRO A 111 12.17 -7.35 11.31
C PRO A 111 12.30 -7.02 9.82
N VAL A 112 11.76 -7.83 8.93
CA VAL A 112 11.79 -7.59 7.47
C VAL A 112 11.08 -6.26 7.10
N LEU A 113 10.04 -5.87 7.83
CA LEU A 113 9.35 -4.59 7.60
C LEU A 113 10.26 -3.40 7.98
N LYS A 114 10.95 -3.50 9.12
CA LYS A 114 11.92 -2.51 9.56
C LYS A 114 13.09 -2.38 8.56
N GLU A 115 13.66 -3.51 8.13
CA GLU A 115 14.74 -3.56 7.13
C GLU A 115 14.31 -2.90 5.83
N TYR A 116 13.08 -3.13 5.40
CA TYR A 116 12.51 -2.50 4.21
C TYR A 116 12.50 -0.96 4.35
N TYR A 117 11.95 -0.41 5.43
CA TYR A 117 11.92 1.03 5.64
C TYR A 117 13.31 1.64 5.83
N GLN A 118 14.23 0.94 6.49
CA GLN A 118 15.62 1.36 6.59
C GLN A 118 16.26 1.48 5.20
N LYS A 119 16.04 0.50 4.33
CA LYS A 119 16.51 0.56 2.95
C LYS A 119 15.89 1.73 2.18
N VAL A 120 14.59 1.92 2.26
CA VAL A 120 13.90 3.04 1.61
C VAL A 120 14.47 4.38 2.10
N ASN A 121 14.60 4.57 3.41
CA ASN A 121 15.14 5.80 3.98
C ASN A 121 16.61 6.07 3.59
N ALA A 122 17.39 5.02 3.32
CA ALA A 122 18.79 5.14 2.93
C ALA A 122 19.01 5.40 1.43
N THR A 123 18.06 4.97 0.57
CA THR A 123 18.30 4.93 -0.88
C THR A 123 17.31 5.75 -1.70
N TYR A 124 16.09 5.96 -1.21
CA TYR A 124 15.07 6.72 -1.94
C TYR A 124 15.15 8.21 -1.61
N PRO A 125 14.74 9.09 -2.54
CA PRO A 125 14.61 10.50 -2.24
C PRO A 125 13.59 10.75 -1.11
N ALA A 126 13.78 11.83 -0.35
CA ALA A 126 12.96 12.12 0.83
C ALA A 126 11.44 12.25 0.53
N HIS A 127 11.09 12.66 -0.68
CA HIS A 127 9.71 12.81 -1.14
C HIS A 127 9.11 11.52 -1.70
N ALA A 128 9.86 10.43 -1.77
CA ALA A 128 9.37 9.17 -2.36
C ALA A 128 8.14 8.64 -1.63
N SER A 129 7.09 8.39 -2.40
CA SER A 129 5.83 7.82 -1.92
C SER A 129 5.67 6.37 -2.33
N LEU A 130 5.09 5.58 -1.42
CA LEU A 130 4.87 4.14 -1.58
C LEU A 130 3.38 3.85 -1.49
N VAL A 131 2.79 3.27 -2.52
CA VAL A 131 1.39 2.83 -2.47
C VAL A 131 1.30 1.48 -1.78
N ASN A 132 0.64 1.45 -0.62
CA ASN A 132 0.53 0.28 0.24
C ASN A 132 -0.82 -0.39 0.06
N PHE A 133 -0.83 -1.69 -0.25
CA PHE A 133 -2.06 -2.47 -0.37
C PHE A 133 -1.87 -3.88 0.18
N ALA A 134 -2.94 -4.50 0.64
CA ALA A 134 -2.95 -5.90 1.03
C ALA A 134 -3.28 -6.81 -0.16
N GLU A 135 -4.22 -6.38 -0.98
CA GLU A 135 -4.64 -7.06 -2.21
C GLU A 135 -4.63 -6.09 -3.40
N ASN A 136 -4.57 -6.66 -4.59
CA ASN A 136 -4.74 -5.98 -5.88
C ASN A 136 -5.37 -6.92 -6.89
N HIS A 137 -5.54 -6.47 -8.12
CA HIS A 137 -6.14 -7.25 -9.20
C HIS A 137 -5.36 -8.54 -9.53
N ASP A 138 -4.04 -8.56 -9.36
CA ASP A 138 -3.20 -9.74 -9.62
C ASP A 138 -3.37 -10.79 -8.52
N ILE A 139 -3.37 -10.36 -7.25
CA ILE A 139 -3.56 -11.26 -6.11
C ILE A 139 -4.99 -11.83 -6.12
N ALA A 140 -5.98 -10.97 -6.36
CA ALA A 140 -7.39 -11.36 -6.29
C ALA A 140 -7.84 -12.24 -7.46
N HIS A 141 -7.16 -12.18 -8.62
CA HIS A 141 -7.51 -12.97 -9.79
C HIS A 141 -6.88 -14.35 -9.79
N ASP A 142 -5.78 -14.52 -9.11
CA ASP A 142 -4.96 -15.71 -9.15
C ASP A 142 -5.71 -16.98 -8.73
N THR A 143 -5.11 -18.12 -8.97
CA THR A 143 -5.76 -19.42 -8.77
C THR A 143 -6.12 -19.68 -7.32
N GLY A 144 -7.33 -20.18 -7.07
CA GLY A 144 -7.77 -20.63 -5.76
C GLY A 144 -8.37 -19.56 -4.86
N ASP A 145 -8.22 -19.74 -3.57
CA ASP A 145 -8.82 -18.90 -2.52
C ASP A 145 -7.83 -17.85 -2.01
N ASN A 146 -7.35 -17.00 -2.89
CA ASN A 146 -6.28 -16.04 -2.57
C ASN A 146 -6.76 -14.78 -1.85
N ARG A 147 -8.08 -14.53 -1.76
CA ARG A 147 -8.61 -13.40 -1.03
C ARG A 147 -8.19 -13.48 0.44
N LEU A 148 -7.52 -12.42 0.91
CA LEU A 148 -7.02 -12.38 2.29
C LEU A 148 -8.13 -12.42 3.32
N GLU A 149 -9.27 -11.80 3.05
CA GLU A 149 -10.46 -11.88 3.90
C GLU A 149 -10.84 -13.34 4.17
N LYS A 150 -10.70 -14.22 3.17
CA LYS A 150 -10.98 -15.65 3.31
C LYS A 150 -9.88 -16.40 4.04
N GLN A 151 -8.61 -16.02 3.82
CA GLN A 151 -7.46 -16.68 4.44
C GLN A 151 -7.26 -16.30 5.91
N LEU A 152 -7.44 -15.04 6.23
CA LEU A 152 -7.11 -14.46 7.53
C LEU A 152 -8.35 -14.24 8.41
N GLY A 153 -9.51 -13.99 7.79
CA GLY A 153 -10.73 -13.59 8.47
C GLY A 153 -10.78 -12.08 8.78
N ALA A 154 -11.98 -11.61 9.10
CA ALA A 154 -12.29 -10.20 9.23
C ALA A 154 -11.49 -9.45 10.30
N ASP A 155 -11.20 -10.09 11.43
CA ASP A 155 -10.48 -9.46 12.53
C ASP A 155 -9.00 -9.22 12.17
N ALA A 156 -8.38 -10.17 11.50
CA ALA A 156 -7.02 -10.02 11.00
C ALA A 156 -6.94 -8.94 9.92
N MET A 157 -7.92 -8.91 9.01
CA MET A 157 -7.96 -7.89 7.95
C MET A 157 -8.17 -6.48 8.52
N ASP A 158 -8.96 -6.30 9.58
CA ASP A 158 -9.07 -5.02 10.27
C ASP A 158 -7.71 -4.56 10.83
N ALA A 159 -6.90 -5.49 11.37
CA ALA A 159 -5.54 -5.20 11.84
C ALA A 159 -4.56 -4.95 10.68
N VAL A 160 -4.70 -5.63 9.55
CA VAL A 160 -3.94 -5.36 8.31
C VAL A 160 -4.21 -3.93 7.86
N PHE A 161 -5.47 -3.51 7.74
CA PHE A 161 -5.81 -2.14 7.34
C PHE A 161 -5.31 -1.11 8.34
N THR A 162 -5.42 -1.39 9.65
CA THR A 162 -4.84 -0.51 10.68
C THR A 162 -3.34 -0.31 10.43
N THR A 163 -2.61 -1.38 10.14
CA THR A 163 -1.17 -1.30 9.84
C THR A 163 -0.91 -0.50 8.56
N LEU A 164 -1.63 -0.80 7.46
CA LEU A 164 -1.46 -0.11 6.17
C LEU A 164 -1.76 1.39 6.24
N TYR A 165 -2.81 1.76 6.98
CA TYR A 165 -3.21 3.16 7.10
C TYR A 165 -2.34 3.98 8.05
N LEU A 166 -1.80 3.35 9.09
CA LEU A 166 -1.01 4.08 10.09
C LEU A 166 0.49 4.07 9.80
N THR A 167 0.99 3.17 8.96
CA THR A 167 2.40 3.19 8.51
C THR A 167 2.65 4.26 7.43
N ARG A 168 3.92 4.52 7.14
CA ARG A 168 4.33 5.40 6.02
C ARG A 168 3.86 4.81 4.68
N GLY A 169 3.49 5.68 3.76
CA GLY A 169 3.00 5.35 2.42
C GLY A 169 1.53 5.71 2.23
N ILE A 170 1.01 5.54 1.05
CA ILE A 170 -0.36 5.86 0.64
C ILE A 170 -1.17 4.58 0.66
N PRO A 171 -2.14 4.40 1.57
CA PRO A 171 -2.97 3.20 1.60
C PRO A 171 -3.89 3.13 0.38
N MET A 172 -3.92 1.97 -0.27
CA MET A 172 -4.85 1.65 -1.35
C MET A 172 -5.74 0.49 -0.93
N LEU A 173 -7.02 0.61 -1.20
CA LEU A 173 -8.00 -0.47 -1.05
C LEU A 173 -8.27 -1.10 -2.42
N TYR A 174 -8.28 -2.43 -2.46
CA TYR A 174 -8.79 -3.15 -3.61
C TYR A 174 -10.31 -3.31 -3.52
N ASN A 175 -10.97 -3.33 -4.67
CA ASN A 175 -12.42 -3.45 -4.77
C ASN A 175 -12.99 -4.58 -3.92
N GLY A 176 -13.94 -4.25 -3.03
CA GLY A 176 -14.64 -5.18 -2.14
C GLY A 176 -14.01 -5.33 -0.76
N GLU A 177 -12.78 -4.88 -0.54
CA GLU A 177 -12.16 -4.93 0.80
C GLU A 177 -12.97 -4.13 1.82
N GLU A 178 -13.57 -3.02 1.39
CA GLU A 178 -14.46 -2.18 2.21
C GLU A 178 -15.75 -2.88 2.64
N ALA A 179 -16.17 -3.88 1.88
CA ALA A 179 -17.36 -4.70 2.16
C ALA A 179 -17.01 -6.03 2.85
N ALA A 180 -15.74 -6.27 3.20
CA ALA A 180 -15.26 -7.56 3.68
C ALA A 180 -15.60 -8.70 2.67
N ASP A 181 -15.41 -8.43 1.38
CA ASP A 181 -15.71 -9.37 0.31
C ASP A 181 -14.73 -10.55 0.28
N THR A 182 -15.27 -11.75 0.18
CA THR A 182 -14.50 -13.00 0.06
C THR A 182 -14.54 -13.61 -1.32
N CYS A 183 -15.24 -12.96 -2.27
CA CYS A 183 -15.39 -13.47 -3.62
C CYS A 183 -14.08 -13.35 -4.39
N ARG A 184 -13.79 -14.39 -5.17
CA ARG A 184 -12.67 -14.33 -6.09
C ARG A 184 -12.99 -13.35 -7.22
N HIS A 185 -12.06 -12.47 -7.52
CA HIS A 185 -12.17 -11.57 -8.67
C HIS A 185 -11.20 -11.99 -9.77
N SER A 186 -11.49 -11.59 -11.01
CA SER A 186 -10.55 -11.74 -12.11
C SER A 186 -10.86 -10.75 -13.21
N ILE A 187 -9.85 -9.98 -13.62
CA ILE A 187 -9.91 -9.17 -14.84
C ILE A 187 -9.92 -10.04 -16.10
N TYR A 188 -9.62 -11.32 -15.95
CA TYR A 188 -9.57 -12.31 -17.05
C TYR A 188 -10.74 -13.30 -17.03
N ALA A 189 -11.78 -13.07 -16.22
CA ALA A 189 -12.85 -14.01 -15.97
C ALA A 189 -13.47 -14.60 -17.25
N ASN A 190 -13.86 -13.76 -18.19
CA ASN A 190 -14.45 -14.17 -19.46
C ASN A 190 -13.45 -14.91 -20.37
N ARG A 191 -12.19 -14.57 -20.27
CA ARG A 191 -11.13 -15.13 -21.10
C ARG A 191 -10.75 -16.54 -20.69
N PHE A 192 -10.66 -16.81 -19.38
CA PHE A 192 -10.13 -18.08 -18.88
C PHE A 192 -11.20 -19.05 -18.40
N HIS A 193 -12.35 -18.57 -17.96
CA HIS A 193 -13.31 -19.41 -17.23
C HIS A 193 -14.76 -19.31 -17.72
N GLY A 194 -15.07 -18.36 -18.60
CA GLY A 194 -16.45 -18.11 -19.03
C GLY A 194 -17.40 -17.75 -17.87
N LYS A 195 -16.85 -17.38 -16.71
CA LYS A 195 -17.59 -17.01 -15.51
C LYS A 195 -17.37 -15.54 -15.19
N LEU A 196 -18.44 -14.88 -14.78
CA LEU A 196 -18.36 -13.56 -14.19
C LEU A 196 -18.08 -13.71 -12.70
N TYR A 197 -17.01 -13.08 -12.26
CA TYR A 197 -16.73 -12.92 -10.83
C TYR A 197 -17.18 -11.52 -10.42
N THR A 198 -18.08 -11.47 -9.49
CA THR A 198 -18.67 -10.22 -8.99
C THR A 198 -18.24 -9.99 -7.54
N ILE A 199 -18.14 -8.72 -7.18
CA ILE A 199 -17.91 -8.34 -5.80
C ILE A 199 -19.17 -8.66 -4.99
N GLY A 200 -19.00 -9.24 -3.81
CA GLY A 200 -20.10 -9.56 -2.89
C GLY A 200 -20.57 -8.33 -2.12
N TRP A 201 -21.10 -7.33 -2.82
CA TRP A 201 -21.55 -6.07 -2.21
C TRP A 201 -22.62 -6.26 -1.12
N GLU A 202 -23.36 -7.36 -1.15
CA GLU A 202 -24.32 -7.76 -0.12
C GLU A 202 -23.66 -7.92 1.27
N ASN A 203 -22.35 -8.20 1.33
CA ASN A 203 -21.62 -8.25 2.58
C ASN A 203 -21.63 -6.92 3.32
N SER A 204 -21.79 -5.79 2.62
CA SER A 204 -21.90 -4.45 3.23
C SER A 204 -23.07 -4.35 4.20
N PHE A 205 -24.09 -5.18 4.06
CA PHE A 205 -25.27 -5.22 4.93
C PHE A 205 -25.11 -6.14 6.13
N THR A 206 -24.06 -6.97 6.16
CA THR A 206 -23.72 -7.81 7.32
C THR A 206 -23.10 -6.98 8.43
N GLU A 207 -23.09 -7.52 9.65
CA GLU A 207 -22.40 -6.86 10.77
C GLU A 207 -20.89 -6.73 10.52
N THR A 208 -20.29 -7.71 9.86
CA THR A 208 -18.87 -7.67 9.47
C THR A 208 -18.59 -6.56 8.46
N GLY A 209 -19.39 -6.46 7.41
CA GLY A 209 -19.21 -5.41 6.39
C GLY A 209 -19.43 -4.01 6.95
N LYS A 210 -20.48 -3.81 7.76
CA LYS A 210 -20.72 -2.53 8.44
C LYS A 210 -19.57 -2.12 9.36
N ARG A 211 -19.05 -3.08 10.14
CA ARG A 211 -17.90 -2.86 11.02
C ARG A 211 -16.65 -2.50 10.22
N ARG A 212 -16.37 -3.23 9.13
CA ARG A 212 -15.25 -2.95 8.24
C ARG A 212 -15.34 -1.55 7.66
N PHE A 213 -16.48 -1.18 7.12
CA PHE A 213 -16.69 0.13 6.53
C PHE A 213 -16.47 1.25 7.56
N ALA A 214 -17.04 1.11 8.75
CA ALA A 214 -16.86 2.09 9.85
C ALA A 214 -15.39 2.18 10.28
N HIS A 215 -14.68 1.04 10.35
CA HIS A 215 -13.26 1.02 10.68
C HIS A 215 -12.40 1.75 9.64
N LEU A 216 -12.63 1.50 8.35
CA LEU A 216 -11.93 2.19 7.27
C LEU A 216 -12.24 3.70 7.23
N GLN A 217 -13.48 4.10 7.54
CA GLN A 217 -13.81 5.52 7.70
C GLN A 217 -13.03 6.17 8.86
N GLU A 218 -12.90 5.47 10.00
CA GLU A 218 -12.10 5.94 11.13
C GLU A 218 -10.62 6.10 10.73
N LEU A 219 -10.03 5.10 10.10
CA LEU A 219 -8.64 5.13 9.63
C LEU A 219 -8.41 6.25 8.62
N SER A 220 -9.33 6.42 7.65
CA SER A 220 -9.27 7.53 6.69
C SER A 220 -9.34 8.88 7.39
N ARG A 221 -10.25 9.05 8.34
CA ARG A 221 -10.34 10.29 9.14
C ARG A 221 -9.04 10.56 9.89
N ILE A 222 -8.47 9.57 10.56
CA ILE A 222 -7.18 9.70 11.25
C ILE A 222 -6.13 10.21 10.29
N ARG A 223 -6.02 9.56 9.12
CA ARG A 223 -5.02 9.90 8.13
C ARG A 223 -5.15 11.33 7.58
N HIS A 224 -6.37 11.84 7.45
CA HIS A 224 -6.60 13.21 6.99
C HIS A 224 -6.48 14.27 8.09
N THR A 225 -6.68 13.92 9.36
CA THR A 225 -6.76 14.90 10.45
C THR A 225 -5.56 14.91 11.38
N VAL A 226 -4.73 13.85 11.36
CA VAL A 226 -3.56 13.74 12.24
C VAL A 226 -2.29 13.79 11.40
N PRO A 227 -1.55 14.91 11.39
CA PRO A 227 -0.38 15.10 10.51
C PRO A 227 0.69 14.01 10.63
N ALA A 228 0.84 13.39 11.81
CA ALA A 228 1.79 12.30 12.01
C ALA A 228 1.49 11.05 11.15
N PHE A 229 0.27 10.90 10.61
CA PHE A 229 -0.09 9.79 9.72
C PHE A 229 -0.16 10.19 8.24
N HIS A 230 0.20 11.41 7.87
CA HIS A 230 0.40 11.77 6.46
C HIS A 230 1.58 11.00 5.87
N ASP A 231 1.66 10.91 4.55
CA ASP A 231 2.68 10.12 3.87
C ASP A 231 4.10 10.63 4.14
N ASP A 232 4.28 11.94 4.15
CA ASP A 232 5.54 12.67 4.37
C ASP A 232 6.00 12.70 5.83
N ALA A 233 5.17 12.23 6.78
CA ALA A 233 5.53 12.21 8.19
C ALA A 233 6.61 11.16 8.50
N GLU A 234 7.49 11.47 9.45
CA GLU A 234 8.57 10.57 9.87
C GLU A 234 8.03 9.29 10.49
N GLN A 235 8.61 8.16 10.09
CA GLN A 235 8.39 6.86 10.74
C GLN A 235 9.70 6.35 11.33
N GLU A 236 9.62 5.90 12.58
CA GLU A 236 10.69 5.21 13.29
C GLU A 236 10.21 3.83 13.74
N ASP A 237 10.74 2.78 13.11
CA ASP A 237 10.40 1.41 13.48
C ASP A 237 11.10 1.01 14.78
N ARG A 238 10.35 0.43 15.71
CA ARG A 238 10.86 -0.02 17.01
C ARG A 238 11.13 -1.52 17.00
N ASP A 239 12.16 -1.92 17.74
CA ASP A 239 12.42 -3.33 17.98
C ASP A 239 11.33 -3.90 18.89
N SER A 240 10.80 -5.05 18.48
CA SER A 240 9.76 -5.79 19.17
C SER A 240 9.95 -7.29 18.94
N GLY A 241 9.28 -8.14 19.72
CA GLY A 241 9.28 -9.59 19.51
C GLY A 241 8.37 -9.98 18.36
N GLU A 242 7.05 -10.03 18.64
CA GLU A 242 6.03 -10.46 17.69
C GLU A 242 4.98 -9.37 17.38
N LEU A 243 5.05 -8.19 18.02
CA LEU A 243 4.22 -7.05 17.69
C LEU A 243 4.86 -6.24 16.55
N ILE A 244 4.04 -5.70 15.64
CA ILE A 244 4.48 -4.64 14.72
C ILE A 244 4.44 -3.34 15.52
N VAL A 245 5.60 -2.67 15.69
CA VAL A 245 5.70 -1.46 16.51
C VAL A 245 6.48 -0.37 15.77
N PHE A 246 5.88 0.81 15.68
CA PHE A 246 6.54 1.98 15.11
C PHE A 246 6.03 3.29 15.73
N LEU A 247 6.81 4.33 15.60
CA LEU A 247 6.42 5.70 15.91
C LEU A 247 6.13 6.46 14.62
N ARG A 248 5.10 7.28 14.64
CA ARG A 248 4.86 8.31 13.64
C ARG A 248 5.04 9.68 14.28
N LYS A 249 5.73 10.58 13.56
CA LYS A 249 6.13 11.87 14.12
C LYS A 249 5.84 12.99 13.15
N ALA A 250 5.21 14.05 13.62
CA ALA A 250 5.02 15.30 12.90
C ALA A 250 4.72 16.44 13.88
N ALA A 251 5.11 17.65 13.55
CA ALA A 251 4.79 18.88 14.30
C ALA A 251 5.08 18.77 15.82
N GLY A 252 6.18 18.11 16.19
CA GLY A 252 6.58 17.92 17.59
C GLY A 252 5.76 16.88 18.36
N ARG A 253 4.81 16.21 17.73
CA ARG A 253 4.00 15.14 18.34
C ARG A 253 4.49 13.77 17.90
N ARG A 254 4.37 12.79 18.78
CA ARG A 254 4.80 11.40 18.55
C ARG A 254 3.64 10.44 18.86
N TRP A 255 3.40 9.53 17.97
CA TRP A 255 2.35 8.53 18.08
C TRP A 255 2.97 7.13 18.03
N LEU A 256 2.78 6.36 19.09
CA LEU A 256 3.14 4.95 19.14
C LEU A 256 2.01 4.14 18.53
N VAL A 257 2.36 3.26 17.60
CA VAL A 257 1.47 2.25 17.04
C VAL A 257 2.01 0.88 17.37
N ALA A 258 1.17 0.04 17.95
CA ALA A 258 1.46 -1.38 18.23
C ALA A 258 0.32 -2.24 17.68
N VAL A 259 0.65 -3.26 16.89
CA VAL A 259 -0.33 -4.17 16.27
C VAL A 259 0.09 -5.60 16.50
N ASN A 260 -0.82 -6.43 16.97
CA ASN A 260 -0.65 -7.88 17.08
C ASN A 260 -1.04 -8.55 15.74
N PRO A 261 -0.10 -9.08 14.96
CA PRO A 261 -0.39 -9.76 13.71
C PRO A 261 -0.72 -11.25 13.87
N ARG A 262 -0.90 -11.73 15.12
CA ARG A 262 -1.08 -13.16 15.45
C ARG A 262 -2.49 -13.48 15.90
N ASN A 263 -2.85 -14.75 15.78
CA ASN A 263 -4.14 -15.28 16.22
C ASN A 263 -4.19 -15.69 17.71
N HIS A 264 -3.23 -15.21 18.50
CA HIS A 264 -3.17 -15.41 19.95
C HIS A 264 -2.79 -14.10 20.65
N GLU A 265 -3.04 -14.05 21.94
CA GLU A 265 -2.68 -12.90 22.78
C GLU A 265 -1.16 -12.75 22.87
N LEU A 266 -0.69 -11.51 22.79
CA LEU A 266 0.72 -11.15 22.95
C LEU A 266 0.88 -10.11 24.06
N THR A 267 1.89 -10.31 24.89
CA THR A 267 2.33 -9.33 25.88
C THR A 267 3.80 -9.02 25.66
N GLU A 268 4.11 -7.76 25.42
CA GLU A 268 5.48 -7.29 25.21
C GLU A 268 5.76 -6.00 25.97
N THR A 269 6.99 -5.84 26.43
CA THR A 269 7.50 -4.56 26.94
C THR A 269 8.24 -3.84 25.84
N LEU A 270 7.62 -2.78 25.32
CA LEU A 270 8.14 -1.96 24.24
C LEU A 270 9.28 -1.08 24.74
N ARG A 271 10.31 -0.88 23.92
CA ARG A 271 11.41 0.03 24.26
C ARG A 271 10.95 1.47 24.09
N LEU A 272 10.62 2.11 25.19
CA LEU A 272 10.32 3.53 25.26
C LEU A 272 11.59 4.32 25.65
N ASN A 273 11.73 5.53 25.11
CA ASN A 273 12.74 6.47 25.55
C ASN A 273 12.38 7.02 26.95
N THR A 274 13.35 7.65 27.64
CA THR A 274 13.16 8.12 29.02
C THR A 274 12.06 9.17 29.19
N ASP A 275 11.74 9.89 28.12
CA ASP A 275 10.69 10.92 28.03
C ASP A 275 9.35 10.40 27.46
N GLU A 276 9.30 9.14 27.07
CA GLU A 276 8.12 8.51 26.51
C GLU A 276 7.30 7.76 27.57
N ARG A 277 5.99 7.92 27.56
CA ARG A 277 5.05 7.22 28.45
C ARG A 277 3.76 6.92 27.72
N ILE A 278 3.19 5.76 27.93
CA ILE A 278 1.85 5.40 27.45
C ILE A 278 0.80 5.99 28.38
N ASP A 279 0.03 6.94 27.89
CA ASP A 279 -1.16 7.46 28.56
C ASP A 279 -2.42 7.12 27.74
N LEU A 280 -3.19 6.15 28.23
CA LEU A 280 -4.37 5.67 27.52
C LEU A 280 -5.47 6.72 27.33
N ARG A 281 -5.43 7.87 28.03
CA ARG A 281 -6.33 9.01 27.80
C ARG A 281 -6.07 9.69 26.46
N LYS A 282 -4.86 9.52 25.93
CA LYS A 282 -4.43 10.03 24.62
C LYS A 282 -4.55 9.00 23.48
N THR A 283 -5.33 7.94 23.69
CA THR A 283 -5.54 6.92 22.67
C THR A 283 -6.30 7.49 21.47
N LEU A 284 -5.76 7.26 20.28
CA LEU A 284 -6.37 7.64 19.02
C LEU A 284 -7.34 6.56 18.53
N THR A 285 -6.84 5.33 18.44
CA THR A 285 -7.65 4.14 18.12
C THR A 285 -7.09 2.91 18.82
N ARG A 286 -7.96 1.99 19.17
CA ARG A 286 -7.58 0.71 19.79
C ARG A 286 -8.64 -0.35 19.58
N ARG A 287 -8.18 -1.61 19.55
CA ARG A 287 -9.03 -2.80 19.61
C ARG A 287 -8.29 -3.91 20.30
N GLY A 288 -9.00 -4.71 21.11
CA GLY A 288 -8.39 -5.86 21.79
C GLY A 288 -7.27 -5.51 22.78
N LEU A 289 -7.16 -4.26 23.21
CA LEU A 289 -6.21 -3.87 24.25
C LEU A 289 -6.69 -4.47 25.58
N LYS A 290 -5.86 -5.33 26.18
CA LYS A 290 -6.12 -5.99 27.48
C LYS A 290 -5.48 -5.22 28.63
N ALA A 291 -4.23 -4.80 28.43
CA ALA A 291 -3.48 -4.00 29.39
C ALA A 291 -2.44 -3.12 28.69
N ALA A 292 -2.15 -1.99 29.26
CA ALA A 292 -0.96 -1.20 28.94
C ALA A 292 -0.48 -0.47 30.20
N SER A 293 0.83 -0.45 30.42
CA SER A 293 1.46 0.29 31.50
C SER A 293 2.24 1.48 30.96
N ALA A 294 2.46 2.48 31.81
CA ALA A 294 3.16 3.69 31.44
C ALA A 294 4.62 3.45 31.01
N ASP A 295 5.23 2.36 31.49
CA ASP A 295 6.60 1.96 31.18
C ASP A 295 6.74 1.17 29.86
N GLY A 296 5.65 0.93 29.14
CA GLY A 296 5.68 0.33 27.82
C GLY A 296 5.21 -1.10 27.72
N THR A 297 4.80 -1.78 28.81
CA THR A 297 4.24 -3.12 28.69
C THR A 297 2.84 -3.04 28.10
N VAL A 298 2.60 -3.77 26.98
CA VAL A 298 1.33 -3.80 26.25
C VAL A 298 0.88 -5.25 26.06
N THR A 299 -0.38 -5.52 26.37
CA THR A 299 -1.05 -6.82 26.09
C THR A 299 -2.17 -6.60 25.09
N LEU A 300 -2.04 -7.24 23.92
CA LEU A 300 -3.02 -7.20 22.85
C LEU A 300 -3.62 -8.58 22.59
N ALA A 301 -4.95 -8.65 22.53
CA ALA A 301 -5.67 -9.82 22.07
C ALA A 301 -5.28 -10.19 20.62
N PRO A 302 -5.68 -11.36 20.11
CA PRO A 302 -5.49 -11.70 18.70
C PRO A 302 -5.91 -10.56 17.78
N TYR A 303 -5.02 -10.16 16.86
CA TYR A 303 -5.25 -9.08 15.90
C TYR A 303 -5.66 -7.74 16.52
N GLY A 304 -5.27 -7.51 17.78
CA GLY A 304 -5.51 -6.25 18.47
C GLY A 304 -4.50 -5.18 18.09
N TRP A 305 -4.86 -3.91 18.35
CA TRP A 305 -3.97 -2.77 18.12
C TRP A 305 -4.16 -1.66 19.16
N LEU A 306 -3.16 -0.81 19.23
CA LEU A 306 -3.15 0.44 19.99
C LEU A 306 -2.42 1.51 19.17
N ALA A 307 -3.03 2.68 18.99
CA ALA A 307 -2.36 3.89 18.56
C ALA A 307 -2.57 4.97 19.62
N VAL A 308 -1.49 5.48 20.19
CA VAL A 308 -1.52 6.41 21.34
C VAL A 308 -0.46 7.49 21.19
N GLU A 309 -0.78 8.72 21.55
CA GLU A 309 0.18 9.81 21.62
C GLU A 309 1.04 9.69 22.89
N LEU A 310 2.37 9.82 22.69
CA LEU A 310 3.35 9.74 23.77
C LEU A 310 3.60 11.10 24.42
#